data_93d32928151d71458ae0902eee9f48e9
#
_entry.id   93d32928151d71458ae0902eee9f48e9
#
_cell.length_a   1.000
_cell.length_b   1.000
_cell.length_c   1.000
_cell.angle_alpha   90.00
_cell.angle_beta   90.00
_cell.angle_gamma   90.00
#
_symmetry.space_group_name_H-M   'P 1'
#
loop_
_entity.id
_entity.type
_entity.pdbx_description
1 polymer ?
#
loop_
_entity_poly.entity_id
_entity_poly.type
_entity_poly.pdbx_seq_one_letter_code
_entity_poly.pdbx_strand_id
1 'polypeptide(L)'
;MRRQVTEMKQRTEARLGANFSLLLGSQHRFNGFSTQILEKYVCLGEEQAEGTPGGRYADVTKSAELYIDQAGIGLPMTISDTPGVNDPFLARERATLATLSQSDICVVVLSAHQAFSSVDLGLMRILLALQSEQVVLFVNRIDELERPDEQIREIDGFIRGILTSKGIRGNLPIVYGSALWAEHALTDTEADMPAPARHKLAALAEARLQRARREGSDGKLLLGQPPYSLDKIRDLSGLHELKALLAHKSTTKVGAPFAADLLAEGINLANQSVLLLSQIIDGEMPLKADLDMSAMIDGLADLRQRLDDDCASLSDNIAERMLLPMSAAFRTFIDEGSDQLRALLDAGGRVADWTPDTERLRERLNDAFHRLIAQATAEVGAIYARAGAAVEATYSEILANQSQLFAVRAPRAVEPKPPASLMRTMTIDMKTSWIGAWLLKATGSGPLVRRFSETVVAEMVDFLADMRDVQVVTFVSQSRAVLNDFLTGHLETLQQLALLDGPQRGS
;
A
#
# COMPACT_ATOMS: atom_id res chain seq x y z
N MET A 1 -2.88 11.30 -23.06
CA MET A 1 -2.75 9.84 -22.92
C MET A 1 -2.70 9.09 -24.25
N ARG A 2 -3.78 9.04 -25.10
CA ARG A 2 -3.75 8.27 -26.37
C ARG A 2 -2.56 8.63 -27.29
N ARG A 3 -2.23 9.92 -27.43
CA ARG A 3 -1.11 10.39 -28.26
C ARG A 3 0.23 9.90 -27.74
N GLN A 4 0.49 10.00 -26.43
CA GLN A 4 1.73 9.52 -25.80
C GLN A 4 1.91 8.01 -25.95
N VAL A 5 0.83 7.24 -25.74
CA VAL A 5 0.84 5.78 -25.92
C VAL A 5 1.12 5.44 -27.40
N THR A 6 0.55 6.17 -28.34
CA THR A 6 0.82 5.96 -29.78
C THR A 6 2.26 6.25 -30.14
N GLU A 7 2.81 7.36 -29.66
CA GLU A 7 4.22 7.73 -29.91
C GLU A 7 5.19 6.70 -29.28
N MET A 8 4.91 6.26 -28.05
CA MET A 8 5.70 5.22 -27.38
C MET A 8 5.62 3.88 -28.14
N LYS A 9 4.42 3.49 -28.57
CA LYS A 9 4.22 2.28 -29.39
C LYS A 9 5.03 2.34 -30.67
N GLN A 10 4.96 3.44 -31.42
CA GLN A 10 5.69 3.62 -32.68
C GLN A 10 7.23 3.53 -32.50
N ARG A 11 7.78 4.18 -31.47
CA ARG A 11 9.21 4.09 -31.14
C ARG A 11 9.62 2.66 -30.79
N THR A 12 8.82 1.98 -30.00
CA THR A 12 9.12 0.61 -29.58
C THR A 12 8.96 -0.39 -30.71
N GLU A 13 7.94 -0.24 -31.57
CA GLU A 13 7.78 -1.03 -32.80
C GLU A 13 8.96 -0.84 -33.74
N ALA A 14 9.44 0.39 -33.93
CA ALA A 14 10.63 0.67 -34.74
C ALA A 14 11.89 -0.03 -34.18
N ARG A 15 12.05 -0.09 -32.85
CA ARG A 15 13.20 -0.71 -32.17
C ARG A 15 13.14 -2.25 -32.15
N LEU A 16 11.96 -2.83 -31.92
CA LEU A 16 11.79 -4.27 -31.75
C LEU A 16 11.36 -4.99 -33.03
N GLY A 17 10.89 -4.26 -34.04
CA GLY A 17 10.46 -4.82 -35.32
C GLY A 17 9.33 -5.85 -35.18
N ALA A 18 9.41 -6.95 -35.93
CA ALA A 18 8.43 -8.02 -35.91
C ALA A 18 8.25 -8.69 -34.55
N ASN A 19 9.22 -8.57 -33.65
CA ASN A 19 9.13 -9.16 -32.30
C ASN A 19 8.22 -8.40 -31.35
N PHE A 20 7.84 -7.17 -31.68
CA PHE A 20 7.00 -6.34 -30.80
C PHE A 20 5.69 -7.04 -30.39
N SER A 21 4.96 -7.53 -31.38
CA SER A 21 3.66 -8.20 -31.11
C SER A 21 3.80 -9.52 -30.35
N LEU A 22 4.92 -10.22 -30.52
CA LEU A 22 5.20 -11.48 -29.83
C LEU A 22 5.56 -11.29 -28.36
N LEU A 23 6.14 -10.13 -28.02
CA LEU A 23 6.55 -9.80 -26.66
C LEU A 23 5.39 -9.29 -25.81
N LEU A 24 4.34 -8.71 -26.41
CA LEU A 24 3.19 -8.21 -25.67
C LEU A 24 2.42 -9.36 -25.01
N GLY A 25 2.26 -9.26 -23.68
CA GLY A 25 1.59 -10.29 -22.88
C GLY A 25 2.44 -11.52 -22.60
N SER A 26 3.69 -11.59 -23.09
CA SER A 26 4.61 -12.70 -22.77
C SER A 26 5.19 -12.54 -21.35
N GLN A 27 5.56 -13.68 -20.75
CA GLN A 27 6.26 -13.74 -19.47
C GLN A 27 7.61 -14.43 -19.70
N HIS A 28 8.69 -13.75 -19.32
CA HIS A 28 10.03 -14.30 -19.40
C HIS A 28 10.50 -14.70 -18.01
N ARG A 29 10.95 -15.94 -17.83
CA ARG A 29 11.48 -16.46 -16.57
C ARG A 29 12.95 -16.84 -16.74
N PHE A 30 13.75 -16.48 -15.74
CA PHE A 30 15.18 -16.74 -15.71
C PHE A 30 15.53 -17.51 -14.43
N ASN A 31 16.34 -18.55 -14.52
CA ASN A 31 16.78 -19.34 -13.37
C ASN A 31 18.01 -18.75 -12.67
N GLY A 32 18.37 -17.53 -12.96
CA GLY A 32 19.48 -16.82 -12.35
C GLY A 32 19.38 -15.33 -12.64
N PHE A 33 19.96 -14.54 -11.74
CA PHE A 33 19.99 -13.10 -11.83
C PHE A 33 21.34 -12.63 -12.36
N SER A 34 21.32 -11.67 -13.29
CA SER A 34 22.48 -10.87 -13.63
C SER A 34 22.06 -9.42 -13.88
N THR A 35 22.93 -8.50 -13.56
CA THR A 35 22.72 -7.06 -13.80
C THR A 35 22.40 -6.80 -15.27
N GLN A 36 23.07 -7.50 -16.19
CA GLN A 36 22.83 -7.35 -17.64
C GLN A 36 21.41 -7.78 -18.06
N ILE A 37 20.82 -8.78 -17.40
CA ILE A 37 19.41 -9.16 -17.66
C ILE A 37 18.51 -8.01 -17.20
N LEU A 38 18.72 -7.51 -15.98
CA LEU A 38 17.93 -6.43 -15.42
C LEU A 38 17.99 -5.18 -16.29
N GLU A 39 19.18 -4.78 -16.72
CA GLU A 39 19.41 -3.61 -17.61
C GLU A 39 18.59 -3.70 -18.89
N LYS A 40 18.45 -4.86 -19.50
CA LYS A 40 17.66 -5.05 -20.72
C LYS A 40 16.17 -4.77 -20.53
N TYR A 41 15.63 -5.04 -19.34
CA TYR A 41 14.19 -5.00 -19.08
C TYR A 41 13.75 -3.76 -18.30
N VAL A 42 14.60 -3.19 -17.45
CA VAL A 42 14.21 -2.15 -16.49
C VAL A 42 14.90 -0.81 -16.75
N CYS A 43 16.18 -0.80 -17.15
CA CYS A 43 16.90 0.44 -17.37
C CYS A 43 16.49 1.10 -18.67
N LEU A 44 16.07 2.37 -18.61
CA LEU A 44 15.94 3.21 -19.79
C LEU A 44 17.37 3.60 -20.22
N GLY A 45 17.88 2.99 -21.29
CA GLY A 45 19.18 3.37 -21.85
C GLY A 45 19.16 4.84 -22.30
N GLU A 46 20.21 5.59 -21.99
CA GLU A 46 20.44 6.89 -22.62
C GLU A 46 20.58 6.69 -24.13
N GLU A 47 19.95 7.54 -24.94
CA GLU A 47 19.89 7.45 -26.40
C GLU A 47 21.27 7.59 -27.12
N GLN A 48 22.41 7.55 -26.41
CA GLN A 48 23.70 8.03 -26.94
C GLN A 48 24.84 7.01 -27.04
N ALA A 49 24.59 5.71 -26.88
CA ALA A 49 25.67 4.75 -27.14
C ALA A 49 25.24 3.66 -28.13
N GLU A 50 25.61 3.81 -29.38
CA GLU A 50 25.60 2.71 -30.35
C GLU A 50 26.38 1.53 -29.79
N GLY A 51 25.62 0.45 -29.45
CA GLY A 51 26.21 -0.81 -28.98
C GLY A 51 25.89 -1.24 -27.56
N THR A 52 25.23 -0.43 -26.74
CA THR A 52 24.87 -0.83 -25.36
C THR A 52 23.52 -1.55 -25.35
N PRO A 53 23.43 -2.80 -24.82
CA PRO A 53 22.16 -3.57 -24.78
C PRO A 53 21.16 -3.08 -23.73
N GLY A 54 21.46 -1.97 -23.03
CA GLY A 54 20.60 -1.40 -22.00
C GLY A 54 19.25 -0.97 -22.54
N GLY A 55 18.18 -1.23 -21.81
CA GLY A 55 16.85 -0.71 -22.11
C GLY A 55 16.10 -1.33 -23.28
N ARG A 56 16.58 -2.42 -23.87
CA ARG A 56 15.97 -3.01 -25.08
C ARG A 56 14.47 -3.28 -24.94
N TYR A 57 14.02 -3.72 -23.77
CA TYR A 57 12.63 -4.10 -23.48
C TYR A 57 11.96 -3.18 -22.46
N ALA A 58 12.63 -2.16 -21.97
CA ALA A 58 12.15 -1.31 -20.87
C ALA A 58 10.77 -0.69 -21.15
N ASP A 59 10.50 -0.26 -22.40
CA ASP A 59 9.23 0.36 -22.77
C ASP A 59 8.04 -0.62 -22.86
N VAL A 60 8.30 -1.93 -22.96
CA VAL A 60 7.28 -3.00 -23.03
C VAL A 60 7.22 -3.85 -21.77
N THR A 61 8.13 -3.65 -20.84
CA THR A 61 8.14 -4.34 -19.57
C THR A 61 7.13 -3.69 -18.63
N LYS A 62 6.15 -4.47 -18.19
CA LYS A 62 5.14 -4.02 -17.23
C LYS A 62 5.67 -4.09 -15.80
N SER A 63 6.34 -5.17 -15.45
CA SER A 63 6.95 -5.40 -14.14
C SER A 63 8.09 -6.40 -14.26
N ALA A 64 9.08 -6.28 -13.38
CA ALA A 64 10.14 -7.26 -13.19
C ALA A 64 10.15 -7.69 -11.73
N GLU A 65 10.10 -8.98 -11.47
CA GLU A 65 10.07 -9.55 -10.13
C GLU A 65 11.33 -10.36 -9.90
N LEU A 66 12.05 -10.05 -8.82
CA LEU A 66 13.23 -10.77 -8.37
C LEU A 66 12.93 -11.48 -7.06
N TYR A 67 13.15 -12.77 -7.04
CA TYR A 67 13.04 -13.59 -5.82
C TYR A 67 14.45 -13.83 -5.28
N ILE A 68 14.73 -13.25 -4.11
CA ILE A 68 16.07 -13.30 -3.48
C ILE A 68 15.92 -13.95 -2.11
N ASP A 69 16.66 -15.02 -1.89
CA ASP A 69 16.81 -15.59 -0.55
C ASP A 69 17.87 -14.78 0.21
N GLN A 70 17.43 -14.03 1.21
CA GLN A 70 18.33 -13.18 2.00
C GLN A 70 18.24 -13.52 3.48
N ALA A 71 19.28 -14.14 4.01
CA ALA A 71 19.38 -14.62 5.38
C ALA A 71 19.26 -13.53 6.48
N GLY A 72 19.17 -12.27 6.15
CA GLY A 72 19.10 -11.15 7.11
C GLY A 72 17.71 -10.57 7.35
N ILE A 73 16.69 -11.04 6.62
CA ILE A 73 15.31 -10.56 6.72
C ILE A 73 14.45 -11.72 7.23
N GLY A 74 14.07 -11.67 8.50
CA GLY A 74 13.32 -12.74 9.15
C GLY A 74 11.82 -12.85 8.74
N LEU A 75 11.35 -12.01 7.82
CA LEU A 75 9.97 -12.01 7.30
C LEU A 75 9.98 -11.94 5.78
N PRO A 76 9.07 -12.66 5.10
CA PRO A 76 8.84 -12.46 3.68
C PRO A 76 8.47 -11.01 3.40
N MET A 77 9.24 -10.32 2.55
CA MET A 77 9.04 -8.91 2.24
C MET A 77 9.18 -8.68 0.74
N THR A 78 8.25 -7.93 0.17
CA THR A 78 8.34 -7.43 -1.21
C THR A 78 8.75 -5.97 -1.17
N ILE A 79 9.83 -5.62 -1.87
CA ILE A 79 10.25 -4.24 -2.08
C ILE A 79 9.93 -3.88 -3.53
N SER A 80 9.10 -2.84 -3.72
CA SER A 80 8.73 -2.35 -5.04
C SER A 80 9.40 -1.03 -5.31
N ASP A 81 10.22 -0.96 -6.35
CA ASP A 81 10.68 0.30 -6.93
C ASP A 81 9.63 0.81 -7.93
N THR A 82 9.25 2.07 -7.82
CA THR A 82 8.20 2.67 -8.62
C THR A 82 8.76 3.77 -9.53
N PRO A 83 8.23 3.92 -10.76
CA PRO A 83 8.54 5.09 -11.58
C PRO A 83 8.27 6.38 -10.81
N GLY A 84 9.10 7.41 -11.04
CA GLY A 84 8.94 8.70 -10.37
C GLY A 84 7.56 9.32 -10.64
N VAL A 85 7.02 10.02 -9.65
CA VAL A 85 5.68 10.67 -9.75
C VAL A 85 5.67 11.79 -10.80
N ASN A 86 6.85 12.26 -11.22
CA ASN A 86 7.06 13.21 -12.31
C ASN A 86 7.28 12.54 -13.67
N ASP A 87 7.04 11.26 -13.80
CA ASP A 87 7.18 10.61 -15.10
C ASP A 87 6.15 11.23 -16.07
N PRO A 88 6.60 11.77 -17.21
CA PRO A 88 5.71 12.38 -18.19
C PRO A 88 4.68 11.42 -18.78
N PHE A 89 4.82 10.14 -18.51
CA PHE A 89 3.89 9.09 -18.96
C PHE A 89 2.81 8.80 -17.91
N LEU A 90 1.62 9.32 -18.12
CA LEU A 90 0.43 9.09 -17.27
C LEU A 90 0.13 7.60 -16.98
N ALA A 91 0.56 6.69 -17.86
CA ALA A 91 0.38 5.26 -17.65
C ALA A 91 1.26 4.72 -16.50
N ARG A 92 2.48 5.28 -16.33
CA ARG A 92 3.40 4.91 -15.25
C ARG A 92 2.95 5.50 -13.92
N GLU A 93 2.42 6.73 -13.92
CA GLU A 93 1.82 7.34 -12.73
C GLU A 93 0.70 6.45 -12.14
N ARG A 94 -0.17 5.90 -13.01
CA ARG A 94 -1.22 4.97 -12.57
C ARG A 94 -0.65 3.69 -11.92
N ALA A 95 0.40 3.12 -12.51
CA ALA A 95 1.05 1.94 -11.95
C ALA A 95 1.68 2.25 -10.57
N THR A 96 2.33 3.40 -10.44
CA THR A 96 2.89 3.90 -9.18
C THR A 96 1.81 4.03 -8.10
N LEU A 97 0.70 4.70 -8.40
CA LEU A 97 -0.40 4.87 -7.46
C LEU A 97 -1.05 3.55 -7.06
N ALA A 98 -1.20 2.60 -7.99
CA ALA A 98 -1.70 1.27 -7.69
C ALA A 98 -0.76 0.49 -6.76
N THR A 99 0.55 0.57 -6.98
CA THR A 99 1.55 -0.05 -6.12
C THR A 99 1.54 0.58 -4.71
N LEU A 100 1.48 1.90 -4.62
CA LEU A 100 1.43 2.62 -3.35
C LEU A 100 0.19 2.24 -2.53
N SER A 101 -0.98 2.07 -3.16
CA SER A 101 -2.21 1.67 -2.46
C SER A 101 -2.14 0.27 -1.86
N GLN A 102 -1.34 -0.61 -2.45
CA GLN A 102 -1.18 -1.99 -2.00
C GLN A 102 -0.02 -2.16 -0.99
N SER A 103 0.89 -1.18 -0.92
CA SER A 103 2.05 -1.26 -0.04
C SER A 103 1.66 -1.09 1.44
N ASP A 104 2.33 -1.81 2.31
CA ASP A 104 2.14 -1.70 3.77
C ASP A 104 2.96 -0.55 4.36
N ILE A 105 4.11 -0.24 3.75
CA ILE A 105 5.00 0.86 4.14
C ILE A 105 5.45 1.57 2.87
N CYS A 106 5.41 2.89 2.87
CA CYS A 106 5.88 3.73 1.78
C CYS A 106 7.10 4.52 2.22
N VAL A 107 8.22 4.35 1.51
CA VAL A 107 9.41 5.19 1.69
C VAL A 107 9.44 6.24 0.59
N VAL A 108 9.29 7.50 0.96
CA VAL A 108 9.42 8.63 0.03
C VAL A 108 10.85 9.12 0.05
N VAL A 109 11.53 8.98 -1.08
CA VAL A 109 12.92 9.42 -1.24
C VAL A 109 12.96 10.85 -1.77
N LEU A 110 13.55 11.75 -1.01
CA LEU A 110 13.75 13.16 -1.35
C LEU A 110 15.24 13.43 -1.57
N SER A 111 15.55 14.44 -2.38
CA SER A 111 16.93 14.92 -2.52
C SER A 111 17.25 15.99 -1.47
N ALA A 112 18.41 15.92 -0.81
CA ALA A 112 18.87 16.94 0.12
C ALA A 112 19.04 18.33 -0.52
N HIS A 113 19.25 18.39 -1.85
CA HIS A 113 19.38 19.66 -2.60
C HIS A 113 18.05 20.33 -2.92
N GLN A 114 16.98 19.56 -2.98
CA GLN A 114 15.64 20.05 -3.34
C GLN A 114 14.58 19.29 -2.56
N ALA A 115 14.67 19.39 -1.23
CA ALA A 115 13.66 18.81 -0.39
C ALA A 115 12.33 19.59 -0.56
N PHE A 116 11.27 18.88 -0.93
CA PHE A 116 9.91 19.40 -1.11
C PHE A 116 9.68 20.33 -2.31
N SER A 117 9.78 19.79 -3.48
CA SER A 117 9.14 20.39 -4.68
C SER A 117 7.60 20.38 -4.50
N SER A 118 6.88 21.14 -5.31
CA SER A 118 5.40 21.12 -5.33
C SER A 118 4.82 19.73 -5.61
N VAL A 119 5.56 18.90 -6.32
CA VAL A 119 5.18 17.52 -6.65
C VAL A 119 5.38 16.60 -5.46
N ASP A 120 6.51 16.72 -4.76
CA ASP A 120 6.75 15.97 -3.52
C ASP A 120 5.67 16.26 -2.47
N LEU A 121 5.24 17.52 -2.37
CA LEU A 121 4.13 17.91 -1.50
C LEU A 121 2.81 17.28 -1.93
N GLY A 122 2.54 17.22 -3.24
CA GLY A 122 1.35 16.55 -3.77
C GLY A 122 1.34 15.06 -3.42
N LEU A 123 2.47 14.36 -3.66
CA LEU A 123 2.64 12.96 -3.29
C LEU A 123 2.48 12.72 -1.79
N MET A 124 3.15 13.56 -0.98
CA MET A 124 3.07 13.46 0.48
C MET A 124 1.65 13.59 1.01
N ARG A 125 0.86 14.54 0.48
CA ARG A 125 -0.54 14.68 0.85
C ARG A 125 -1.35 13.44 0.52
N ILE A 126 -1.14 12.87 -0.66
CA ILE A 126 -1.79 11.62 -1.08
C ILE A 126 -1.45 10.49 -0.10
N LEU A 127 -0.17 10.26 0.15
CA LEU A 127 0.29 9.18 1.02
C LEU A 127 -0.18 9.33 2.47
N LEU A 128 -0.15 10.56 3.00
CA LEU A 128 -0.57 10.83 4.37
C LEU A 128 -2.10 10.75 4.54
N ALA A 129 -2.86 11.10 3.52
CA ALA A 129 -4.31 10.92 3.54
C ALA A 129 -4.71 9.43 3.56
N LEU A 130 -3.87 8.56 2.99
CA LEU A 130 -4.17 7.14 2.83
C LEU A 130 -3.57 6.26 3.93
N GLN A 131 -2.35 6.59 4.39
CA GLN A 131 -1.58 5.74 5.28
C GLN A 131 -0.62 6.58 6.16
N SER A 132 -1.14 7.55 6.88
CA SER A 132 -0.31 8.52 7.63
C SER A 132 0.73 7.90 8.57
N GLU A 133 0.46 6.73 9.13
CA GLU A 133 1.37 6.03 10.05
C GLU A 133 2.40 5.14 9.35
N GLN A 134 2.25 4.88 8.05
CA GLN A 134 3.08 3.93 7.29
C GLN A 134 4.10 4.63 6.38
N VAL A 135 4.09 5.95 6.34
CA VAL A 135 5.04 6.73 5.52
C VAL A 135 6.33 6.98 6.27
N VAL A 136 7.46 6.87 5.55
CA VAL A 136 8.81 7.22 6.00
C VAL A 136 9.42 8.17 4.97
N LEU A 137 10.05 9.24 5.39
CA LEU A 137 10.85 10.08 4.52
C LEU A 137 12.32 9.67 4.58
N PHE A 138 12.94 9.50 3.43
CA PHE A 138 14.38 9.31 3.32
C PHE A 138 14.98 10.46 2.50
N VAL A 139 15.73 11.34 3.15
CA VAL A 139 16.41 12.46 2.50
C VAL A 139 17.79 12.00 2.08
N ASN A 140 17.91 11.68 0.79
CA ASN A 140 19.12 11.14 0.15
C ASN A 140 20.07 12.24 -0.31
N ARG A 141 21.31 11.86 -0.65
CA ARG A 141 22.37 12.71 -1.21
C ARG A 141 22.96 13.71 -0.22
N ILE A 142 23.02 13.33 1.07
CA ILE A 142 23.71 14.15 2.07
C ILE A 142 25.24 14.19 1.86
N ASP A 143 25.79 13.28 1.08
CA ASP A 143 27.19 13.23 0.64
C ASP A 143 27.57 14.38 -0.28
N GLU A 144 26.60 15.04 -0.90
CA GLU A 144 26.82 16.17 -1.79
C GLU A 144 26.74 17.53 -1.06
N LEU A 145 26.25 17.55 0.20
CA LEU A 145 26.15 18.78 1.00
C LEU A 145 27.53 19.32 1.36
N GLU A 146 27.68 20.63 1.36
CA GLU A 146 28.95 21.27 1.73
C GLU A 146 29.28 21.09 3.22
N ARG A 147 28.30 21.30 4.08
CA ARG A 147 28.36 21.17 5.54
C ARG A 147 27.26 20.22 6.04
N PRO A 148 27.45 18.89 5.89
CA PRO A 148 26.36 17.94 6.07
C PRO A 148 25.62 18.07 7.41
N ASP A 149 26.33 18.18 8.54
CA ASP A 149 25.70 18.23 9.85
C ASP A 149 24.84 19.48 10.10
N GLU A 150 25.26 20.62 9.58
CA GLU A 150 24.52 21.89 9.68
C GLU A 150 23.31 21.88 8.74
N GLN A 151 23.56 21.58 7.49
CA GLN A 151 22.54 21.60 6.45
C GLN A 151 21.44 20.54 6.67
N ILE A 152 21.77 19.37 7.23
CA ILE A 152 20.76 18.39 7.63
C ILE A 152 19.78 19.00 8.65
N ARG A 153 20.25 19.76 9.61
CA ARG A 153 19.36 20.43 10.60
C ARG A 153 18.51 21.54 9.98
N GLU A 154 19.08 22.30 9.07
CA GLU A 154 18.35 23.31 8.31
C GLU A 154 17.24 22.67 7.46
N ILE A 155 17.57 21.59 6.75
CA ILE A 155 16.62 20.81 5.93
C ILE A 155 15.53 20.20 6.82
N ASP A 156 15.87 19.62 7.99
CA ASP A 156 14.89 19.06 8.93
C ASP A 156 13.91 20.13 9.42
N GLY A 157 14.43 21.29 9.83
CA GLY A 157 13.59 22.41 10.25
C GLY A 157 12.67 22.90 9.13
N PHE A 158 13.17 23.00 7.90
CA PHE A 158 12.40 23.38 6.73
C PHE A 158 11.30 22.37 6.41
N ILE A 159 11.62 21.07 6.33
CA ILE A 159 10.67 19.99 6.08
C ILE A 159 9.55 19.99 7.13
N ARG A 160 9.91 20.01 8.43
CA ARG A 160 8.93 20.02 9.52
C ARG A 160 8.08 21.29 9.52
N GLY A 161 8.66 22.42 9.18
CA GLY A 161 7.92 23.69 9.02
C GLY A 161 6.87 23.60 7.91
N ILE A 162 7.22 23.04 6.76
CA ILE A 162 6.28 22.81 5.65
C ILE A 162 5.18 21.83 6.07
N LEU A 163 5.54 20.66 6.63
CA LEU A 163 4.55 19.68 7.08
C LEU A 163 3.54 20.29 8.05
N THR A 164 4.03 21.07 9.03
CA THR A 164 3.19 21.78 10.01
C THR A 164 2.29 22.82 9.33
N SER A 165 2.84 23.64 8.41
CA SER A 165 2.07 24.67 7.70
C SER A 165 0.96 24.11 6.82
N LYS A 166 1.10 22.86 6.38
CA LYS A 166 0.11 22.15 5.56
C LYS A 166 -0.85 21.30 6.39
N GLY A 167 -0.84 21.44 7.72
CA GLY A 167 -1.73 20.71 8.61
C GLY A 167 -1.41 19.23 8.77
N ILE A 168 -0.25 18.78 8.29
CA ILE A 168 0.21 17.41 8.45
C ILE A 168 0.67 17.25 9.90
N ARG A 169 -0.25 16.77 10.74
CA ARG A 169 -0.02 16.51 12.15
C ARG A 169 0.47 15.06 12.33
N GLY A 170 1.61 14.91 12.97
CA GLY A 170 2.18 13.62 13.32
C GLY A 170 3.71 13.67 13.32
N ASN A 171 4.31 12.80 14.11
CA ASN A 171 5.78 12.66 14.11
C ASN A 171 6.18 11.74 12.93
N LEU A 172 6.12 12.28 11.70
CA LEU A 172 6.55 11.57 10.51
C LEU A 172 8.05 11.28 10.63
N PRO A 173 8.49 10.01 10.59
CA PRO A 173 9.89 9.69 10.67
C PRO A 173 10.64 10.15 9.42
N ILE A 174 11.75 10.85 9.63
CA ILE A 174 12.61 11.37 8.58
C ILE A 174 14.01 10.83 8.84
N VAL A 175 14.56 10.12 7.87
CA VAL A 175 15.92 9.59 7.89
C VAL A 175 16.76 10.37 6.89
N TYR A 176 17.94 10.80 7.29
CA TYR A 176 18.91 11.51 6.45
C TYR A 176 20.04 10.57 6.08
N GLY A 177 20.34 10.42 4.79
CA GLY A 177 21.32 9.45 4.37
C GLY A 177 21.93 9.69 2.99
N SER A 178 22.84 8.80 2.64
CA SER A 178 23.48 8.72 1.33
C SER A 178 23.45 7.30 0.82
N ALA A 179 22.75 7.08 -0.29
CA ALA A 179 22.75 5.80 -0.97
C ALA A 179 24.14 5.45 -1.50
N LEU A 180 24.94 6.45 -1.92
CA LEU A 180 26.31 6.27 -2.37
C LEU A 180 27.20 5.68 -1.24
N TRP A 181 27.14 6.24 -0.06
CA TRP A 181 27.88 5.69 1.10
C TRP A 181 27.41 4.29 1.46
N ALA A 182 26.09 4.06 1.40
CA ALA A 182 25.52 2.75 1.68
C ALA A 182 25.96 1.71 0.65
N GLU A 183 26.00 2.04 -0.61
CA GLU A 183 26.46 1.16 -1.70
C GLU A 183 27.91 0.74 -1.49
N HIS A 184 28.81 1.69 -1.28
CA HIS A 184 30.23 1.40 -1.04
C HIS A 184 30.45 0.56 0.22
N ALA A 185 29.64 0.77 1.27
CA ALA A 185 29.71 -0.04 2.49
C ALA A 185 29.12 -1.45 2.32
N LEU A 186 28.18 -1.66 1.40
CA LEU A 186 27.60 -2.97 1.13
C LEU A 186 28.43 -3.81 0.16
N THR A 187 29.13 -3.15 -0.77
CA THR A 187 29.96 -3.80 -1.80
C THR A 187 31.43 -3.93 -1.40
N ASP A 188 31.81 -3.44 -0.22
CA ASP A 188 33.21 -3.41 0.27
C ASP A 188 34.14 -2.65 -0.68
N THR A 189 33.66 -1.56 -1.25
CA THR A 189 34.37 -0.72 -2.22
C THR A 189 34.66 0.69 -1.67
N GLU A 190 34.92 0.82 -0.36
CA GLU A 190 35.24 2.11 0.27
C GLU A 190 36.41 2.84 -0.41
N ALA A 191 37.40 2.09 -0.87
CA ALA A 191 38.57 2.64 -1.54
C ALA A 191 38.20 3.34 -2.86
N ASP A 192 37.14 2.90 -3.53
CA ASP A 192 36.66 3.43 -4.80
C ASP A 192 35.68 4.60 -4.63
N MET A 193 35.29 4.90 -3.38
CA MET A 193 34.41 6.03 -3.08
C MET A 193 35.04 7.35 -3.55
N PRO A 194 34.28 8.20 -4.26
CA PRO A 194 34.78 9.51 -4.70
C PRO A 194 35.34 10.34 -3.55
N ALA A 195 36.52 10.95 -3.75
CA ALA A 195 37.20 11.72 -2.72
C ALA A 195 36.31 12.82 -2.07
N PRO A 196 35.48 13.57 -2.81
CA PRO A 196 34.55 14.52 -2.18
C PRO A 196 33.55 13.84 -1.23
N ALA A 197 32.95 12.72 -1.62
CA ALA A 197 31.99 11.98 -0.80
C ALA A 197 32.63 11.43 0.49
N ARG A 198 33.88 10.92 0.38
CA ARG A 198 34.66 10.45 1.52
C ARG A 198 35.00 11.60 2.48
N HIS A 199 35.34 12.77 1.98
CA HIS A 199 35.61 13.94 2.80
C HIS A 199 34.36 14.41 3.58
N LYS A 200 33.16 14.39 2.92
CA LYS A 200 31.90 14.73 3.56
C LYS A 200 31.49 13.72 4.63
N LEU A 201 31.74 12.42 4.39
CA LEU A 201 31.55 11.37 5.38
C LEU A 201 32.39 11.64 6.65
N ALA A 202 33.67 11.96 6.48
CA ALA A 202 34.56 12.29 7.59
C ALA A 202 34.11 13.55 8.36
N ALA A 203 33.69 14.59 7.64
CA ALA A 203 33.18 15.82 8.25
C ALA A 203 31.90 15.57 9.07
N LEU A 204 30.98 14.77 8.58
CA LEU A 204 29.77 14.38 9.30
C LEU A 204 30.08 13.55 10.55
N ALA A 205 31.01 12.59 10.43
CA ALA A 205 31.46 11.77 11.55
C ALA A 205 32.06 12.64 12.67
N GLU A 206 32.92 13.56 12.33
CA GLU A 206 33.56 14.45 13.30
C GLU A 206 32.53 15.38 13.97
N ALA A 207 31.63 15.97 13.21
CA ALA A 207 30.58 16.84 13.75
C ALA A 207 29.65 16.10 14.73
N ARG A 208 29.25 14.85 14.39
CA ARG A 208 28.46 14.00 15.31
C ARG A 208 29.25 13.64 16.57
N LEU A 209 30.54 13.34 16.45
CA LEU A 209 31.41 13.07 17.60
C LEU A 209 31.55 14.28 18.54
N GLN A 210 31.75 15.47 17.97
CA GLN A 210 31.85 16.72 18.74
C GLN A 210 30.55 17.02 19.49
N ARG A 211 29.41 16.76 18.88
CA ARG A 211 28.10 16.91 19.52
C ARG A 211 27.93 15.94 20.68
N ALA A 212 28.19 14.65 20.46
CA ALA A 212 28.09 13.64 21.50
C ALA A 212 28.97 13.99 22.72
N ARG A 213 30.17 14.54 22.52
CA ARG A 213 31.04 15.03 23.60
C ARG A 213 30.44 16.20 24.35
N ARG A 214 29.79 17.15 23.68
CA ARG A 214 29.13 18.30 24.32
C ARG A 214 27.91 17.89 25.14
N GLU A 215 27.19 16.86 24.70
CA GLU A 215 25.99 16.31 25.35
C GLU A 215 26.33 15.33 26.48
N GLY A 216 27.66 15.15 26.83
CA GLY A 216 28.11 14.27 27.91
C GLY A 216 27.95 12.78 27.60
N SER A 217 27.62 12.43 26.38
CA SER A 217 27.63 11.03 25.93
C SER A 217 29.05 10.57 25.67
N ASP A 218 29.37 9.33 26.04
CA ASP A 218 30.71 8.73 25.84
C ASP A 218 30.95 8.45 24.34
N GLY A 219 31.21 9.52 23.60
CA GLY A 219 31.36 9.51 22.13
C GLY A 219 32.51 8.65 21.61
N LYS A 220 33.32 8.10 22.53
CA LYS A 220 34.37 7.15 22.16
C LYS A 220 33.88 5.81 21.64
N LEU A 221 32.64 5.43 22.00
CA LEU A 221 32.05 4.16 21.57
C LEU A 221 31.38 4.25 20.19
N LEU A 222 31.06 5.47 19.70
CA LEU A 222 30.18 5.63 18.52
C LEU A 222 30.93 5.90 17.21
N LEU A 223 32.09 6.52 17.23
CA LEU A 223 32.78 6.94 16.00
C LEU A 223 34.30 6.72 16.16
N GLY A 224 34.86 5.71 15.54
CA GLY A 224 36.31 5.48 15.46
C GLY A 224 37.04 6.60 14.68
N GLN A 225 38.39 6.49 14.59
CA GLN A 225 39.17 7.34 13.69
C GLN A 225 39.14 6.78 12.25
N PRO A 226 39.28 7.63 11.21
CA PRO A 226 39.46 7.16 9.83
C PRO A 226 40.67 6.22 9.68
N PRO A 227 40.61 5.22 8.77
CA PRO A 227 39.47 4.85 7.95
C PRO A 227 38.34 4.25 8.78
N TYR A 228 37.08 4.60 8.42
CA TYR A 228 35.92 4.11 9.14
C TYR A 228 35.66 2.66 8.74
N SER A 229 35.24 1.82 9.73
CA SER A 229 34.75 0.48 9.40
C SER A 229 33.49 0.53 8.55
N LEU A 230 33.23 -0.50 7.75
CA LEU A 230 32.05 -0.61 6.92
C LEU A 230 30.75 -0.41 7.71
N ASP A 231 30.68 -0.91 8.95
CA ASP A 231 29.53 -0.71 9.84
C ASP A 231 29.34 0.76 10.20
N LYS A 232 30.41 1.52 10.40
CA LYS A 232 30.34 2.97 10.64
C LYS A 232 29.88 3.73 9.43
N ILE A 233 30.30 3.33 8.23
CA ILE A 233 29.83 3.93 7.00
C ILE A 233 28.35 3.63 6.81
N ARG A 234 27.87 2.41 7.12
CA ARG A 234 26.46 2.06 7.10
C ARG A 234 25.64 2.90 8.08
N ASP A 235 26.13 3.12 9.30
CA ASP A 235 25.47 3.98 10.28
C ASP A 235 25.37 5.44 9.81
N LEU A 236 26.48 5.99 9.27
CA LEU A 236 26.51 7.36 8.77
C LEU A 236 25.72 7.55 7.49
N SER A 237 25.57 6.50 6.68
CA SER A 237 24.76 6.51 5.47
C SER A 237 23.25 6.58 5.73
N GLY A 238 22.80 6.41 6.97
CA GLY A 238 21.37 6.35 7.32
C GLY A 238 20.71 5.01 7.00
N LEU A 239 21.40 4.08 6.35
CA LEU A 239 20.82 2.79 5.95
C LEU A 239 20.43 1.94 7.16
N HIS A 240 21.25 1.95 8.21
CA HIS A 240 20.97 1.21 9.44
C HIS A 240 19.69 1.74 10.12
N GLU A 241 19.58 3.06 10.24
CA GLU A 241 18.40 3.73 10.80
C GLU A 241 17.13 3.43 9.98
N LEU A 242 17.22 3.52 8.64
CA LEU A 242 16.10 3.17 7.75
C LEU A 242 15.69 1.71 7.94
N LYS A 243 16.62 0.76 7.94
CA LYS A 243 16.33 -0.66 8.16
C LYS A 243 15.68 -0.93 9.51
N ALA A 244 16.20 -0.33 10.59
CA ALA A 244 15.63 -0.47 11.93
C ALA A 244 14.19 0.08 11.99
N LEU A 245 13.95 1.22 11.37
CA LEU A 245 12.64 1.84 11.30
C LEU A 245 11.65 0.99 10.49
N LEU A 246 12.06 0.47 9.34
CA LEU A 246 11.23 -0.42 8.52
C LEU A 246 10.91 -1.73 9.27
N ALA A 247 11.90 -2.32 9.93
CA ALA A 247 11.70 -3.51 10.75
C ALA A 247 10.71 -3.25 11.90
N HIS A 248 10.85 -2.11 12.59
CA HIS A 248 9.91 -1.72 13.64
C HIS A 248 8.49 -1.53 13.13
N LYS A 249 8.31 -0.81 12.02
CA LYS A 249 6.98 -0.62 11.41
C LYS A 249 6.40 -1.94 10.90
N SER A 250 7.21 -2.79 10.27
CA SER A 250 6.77 -4.11 9.79
C SER A 250 6.30 -5.00 10.94
N THR A 251 7.02 -5.02 12.06
CA THR A 251 6.65 -5.86 13.19
C THR A 251 5.45 -5.33 13.97
N THR A 252 5.37 -4.03 14.22
CA THR A 252 4.33 -3.45 15.09
C THR A 252 3.01 -3.19 14.38
N LYS A 253 3.03 -2.76 13.14
CA LYS A 253 1.82 -2.33 12.42
C LYS A 253 1.29 -3.35 11.41
N VAL A 254 2.16 -4.11 10.79
CA VAL A 254 1.79 -5.10 9.77
C VAL A 254 1.91 -6.52 10.31
N GLY A 255 3.04 -6.84 10.92
CA GLY A 255 3.37 -8.20 11.35
C GLY A 255 2.58 -8.64 12.58
N ALA A 256 2.30 -7.76 13.54
CA ALA A 256 1.59 -8.14 14.76
C ALA A 256 0.13 -8.58 14.47
N PRO A 257 -0.67 -7.87 13.65
CA PRO A 257 -1.97 -8.35 13.22
C PRO A 257 -1.90 -9.69 12.46
N PHE A 258 -0.97 -9.80 11.51
CA PHE A 258 -0.77 -11.04 10.74
C PHE A 258 -0.38 -12.22 11.63
N ALA A 259 0.55 -12.01 12.58
CA ALA A 259 0.94 -13.03 13.52
C ALA A 259 -0.22 -13.46 14.43
N ALA A 260 -1.07 -12.52 14.85
CA ALA A 260 -2.26 -12.82 15.64
C ALA A 260 -3.26 -13.69 14.86
N ASP A 261 -3.47 -13.39 13.58
CA ASP A 261 -4.37 -14.17 12.71
C ASP A 261 -3.78 -15.58 12.48
N LEU A 262 -2.49 -15.69 12.19
CA LEU A 262 -1.80 -16.99 12.03
C LEU A 262 -1.82 -17.84 13.31
N LEU A 263 -1.63 -17.20 14.47
CA LEU A 263 -1.74 -17.88 15.76
C LEU A 263 -3.17 -18.34 16.04
N ALA A 264 -4.18 -17.54 15.71
CA ALA A 264 -5.57 -17.91 15.85
C ALA A 264 -5.92 -19.14 15.01
N GLU A 265 -5.50 -19.14 13.74
CA GLU A 265 -5.66 -20.28 12.84
C GLU A 265 -4.89 -21.53 13.34
N GLY A 266 -3.64 -21.34 13.78
CA GLY A 266 -2.83 -22.41 14.37
C GLY A 266 -3.45 -23.02 15.63
N ILE A 267 -4.06 -22.20 16.49
CA ILE A 267 -4.80 -22.66 17.67
C ILE A 267 -6.01 -23.50 17.25
N ASN A 268 -6.80 -23.04 16.29
CA ASN A 268 -7.95 -23.76 15.79
C ASN A 268 -7.54 -25.13 15.22
N LEU A 269 -6.51 -25.16 14.37
CA LEU A 269 -5.99 -26.38 13.76
C LEU A 269 -5.44 -27.36 14.82
N ALA A 270 -4.69 -26.86 15.80
CA ALA A 270 -4.16 -27.66 16.89
C ALA A 270 -5.31 -28.29 17.72
N ASN A 271 -6.32 -27.52 18.06
CA ASN A 271 -7.48 -28.00 18.80
C ASN A 271 -8.25 -29.07 18.02
N GLN A 272 -8.47 -28.86 16.72
CA GLN A 272 -9.10 -29.86 15.84
C GLN A 272 -8.28 -31.14 15.77
N SER A 273 -6.95 -31.01 15.63
CA SER A 273 -6.05 -32.16 15.55
C SER A 273 -6.01 -32.95 16.85
N VAL A 274 -5.96 -32.28 18.00
CA VAL A 274 -6.00 -32.93 19.32
C VAL A 274 -7.31 -33.69 19.49
N LEU A 275 -8.42 -33.09 19.10
CA LEU A 275 -9.72 -33.72 19.19
C LEU A 275 -9.82 -35.02 18.37
N LEU A 276 -9.38 -34.97 17.12
CA LEU A 276 -9.35 -36.14 16.24
C LEU A 276 -8.40 -37.23 16.73
N LEU A 277 -7.20 -36.86 17.18
CA LEU A 277 -6.19 -37.81 17.64
C LEU A 277 -6.61 -38.48 18.94
N SER A 278 -7.26 -37.77 19.88
CA SER A 278 -7.77 -38.34 21.12
C SER A 278 -8.79 -39.45 20.86
N GLN A 279 -9.65 -39.28 19.85
CA GLN A 279 -10.59 -40.32 19.43
C GLN A 279 -9.90 -41.54 18.82
N ILE A 280 -8.82 -41.33 18.03
CA ILE A 280 -8.10 -42.42 17.35
C ILE A 280 -7.25 -43.24 18.35
N ILE A 281 -6.59 -42.56 19.31
CA ILE A 281 -5.58 -43.21 20.19
C ILE A 281 -6.22 -43.81 21.43
N ASP A 282 -7.05 -43.05 22.09
CA ASP A 282 -7.54 -43.41 23.45
C ASP A 282 -8.96 -43.99 23.47
N GLY A 283 -9.77 -43.72 22.44
CA GLY A 283 -11.18 -44.11 22.40
C GLY A 283 -12.00 -43.58 23.59
N GLU A 284 -11.37 -42.82 24.49
CA GLU A 284 -11.88 -42.43 25.82
C GLU A 284 -12.30 -40.95 25.89
N MET A 285 -12.37 -40.23 24.78
CA MET A 285 -12.89 -38.88 24.87
C MET A 285 -14.36 -38.95 25.20
N PRO A 286 -14.82 -38.38 26.32
CA PRO A 286 -16.21 -38.47 26.73
C PRO A 286 -17.07 -37.59 25.83
N LEU A 287 -17.34 -38.08 24.62
CA LEU A 287 -18.46 -37.56 23.84
C LEU A 287 -19.74 -37.90 24.64
N LYS A 288 -20.65 -36.97 24.79
CA LYS A 288 -21.94 -37.26 25.43
C LYS A 288 -22.62 -38.43 24.72
N ALA A 289 -23.14 -39.38 25.50
CA ALA A 289 -23.60 -40.68 24.98
C ALA A 289 -24.79 -40.59 24.01
N ASP A 290 -25.55 -39.51 23.98
CA ASP A 290 -26.79 -39.36 23.19
C ASP A 290 -26.73 -38.17 22.20
N LEU A 291 -25.54 -37.88 21.61
CA LEU A 291 -25.41 -36.80 20.66
C LEU A 291 -25.88 -37.20 19.26
N ASP A 292 -26.74 -36.40 18.68
CA ASP A 292 -27.07 -36.45 17.27
C ASP A 292 -26.05 -35.62 16.45
N MET A 293 -24.91 -36.23 16.14
CA MET A 293 -23.83 -35.59 15.37
C MET A 293 -24.32 -35.15 14.00
N SER A 294 -25.29 -35.87 13.40
CA SER A 294 -25.84 -35.47 12.08
C SER A 294 -26.62 -34.16 12.20
N ALA A 295 -27.48 -34.03 13.20
CA ALA A 295 -28.22 -32.79 13.44
C ALA A 295 -27.30 -31.58 13.73
N MET A 296 -26.19 -31.81 14.43
CA MET A 296 -25.20 -30.75 14.72
C MET A 296 -24.45 -30.31 13.46
N ILE A 297 -24.03 -31.26 12.61
CA ILE A 297 -23.37 -30.96 11.30
C ILE A 297 -24.35 -30.21 10.40
N ASP A 298 -25.60 -30.68 10.31
CA ASP A 298 -26.62 -30.01 9.48
C ASP A 298 -26.91 -28.60 10.01
N GLY A 299 -27.02 -28.44 11.33
CA GLY A 299 -27.24 -27.13 11.97
C GLY A 299 -26.12 -26.14 11.71
N LEU A 300 -24.85 -26.59 11.76
CA LEU A 300 -23.70 -25.74 11.44
C LEU A 300 -23.60 -25.43 9.94
N ALA A 301 -23.97 -26.39 9.08
CA ALA A 301 -24.03 -26.18 7.64
C ALA A 301 -25.11 -25.16 7.23
N ASP A 302 -26.30 -25.25 7.84
CA ASP A 302 -27.38 -24.27 7.69
C ASP A 302 -26.97 -22.90 8.20
N LEU A 303 -26.27 -22.85 9.33
CA LEU A 303 -25.73 -21.57 9.82
C LEU A 303 -24.70 -20.96 8.87
N ARG A 304 -23.81 -21.78 8.34
CA ARG A 304 -22.82 -21.32 7.32
C ARG A 304 -23.55 -20.66 6.15
N GLN A 305 -24.58 -21.29 5.62
CA GLN A 305 -25.34 -20.72 4.51
C GLN A 305 -26.00 -19.39 4.90
N ARG A 306 -26.65 -19.33 6.06
CA ARG A 306 -27.27 -18.08 6.54
C ARG A 306 -26.25 -16.95 6.74
N LEU A 307 -25.09 -17.24 7.32
CA LEU A 307 -24.06 -16.21 7.54
C LEU A 307 -23.39 -15.79 6.23
N ASP A 308 -23.26 -16.70 5.27
CA ASP A 308 -22.80 -16.35 3.92
C ASP A 308 -23.78 -15.44 3.19
N ASP A 309 -25.09 -15.72 3.30
CA ASP A 309 -26.16 -14.88 2.75
C ASP A 309 -26.21 -13.51 3.46
N ASP A 310 -26.07 -13.48 4.79
CA ASP A 310 -25.96 -12.23 5.56
C ASP A 310 -24.77 -11.38 5.06
N CYS A 311 -23.61 -12.02 4.89
CA CYS A 311 -22.42 -11.34 4.39
C CYS A 311 -22.60 -10.86 2.93
N ALA A 312 -23.23 -11.67 2.08
CA ALA A 312 -23.54 -11.28 0.70
C ALA A 312 -24.46 -10.06 0.66
N SER A 313 -25.46 -10.01 1.53
CA SER A 313 -26.44 -8.90 1.60
C SER A 313 -25.81 -7.57 2.00
N LEU A 314 -24.63 -7.61 2.65
CA LEU A 314 -23.88 -6.38 2.98
C LEU A 314 -23.43 -5.63 1.74
N SER A 315 -23.23 -6.29 0.58
CA SER A 315 -22.71 -5.66 -0.62
C SER A 315 -23.55 -4.45 -1.06
N ASP A 316 -24.85 -4.65 -1.23
CA ASP A 316 -25.76 -3.58 -1.68
C ASP A 316 -25.88 -2.49 -0.61
N ASN A 317 -25.99 -2.88 0.67
CA ASN A 317 -26.11 -1.94 1.78
C ASN A 317 -24.85 -1.07 1.94
N ILE A 318 -23.64 -1.68 1.89
CA ILE A 318 -22.37 -0.95 1.94
C ILE A 318 -22.26 -0.03 0.73
N ALA A 319 -22.59 -0.52 -0.48
CA ALA A 319 -22.53 0.27 -1.70
C ALA A 319 -23.45 1.50 -1.59
N GLU A 320 -24.70 1.33 -1.19
CA GLU A 320 -25.65 2.46 -1.05
C GLU A 320 -25.14 3.49 -0.05
N ARG A 321 -24.73 3.06 1.14
CA ARG A 321 -24.20 3.96 2.19
C ARG A 321 -22.91 4.66 1.77
N MET A 322 -22.08 4.04 0.93
CA MET A 322 -20.82 4.61 0.43
C MET A 322 -21.06 5.62 -0.68
N LEU A 323 -21.93 5.30 -1.63
CA LEU A 323 -22.14 6.12 -2.83
C LEU A 323 -22.85 7.43 -2.54
N LEU A 324 -23.77 7.46 -1.56
CA LEU A 324 -24.51 8.67 -1.20
C LEU A 324 -23.61 9.82 -0.73
N PRO A 325 -22.76 9.68 0.31
CA PRO A 325 -21.89 10.77 0.76
C PRO A 325 -20.80 11.10 -0.26
N MET A 326 -20.30 10.13 -1.04
CA MET A 326 -19.35 10.39 -2.10
C MET A 326 -19.97 11.20 -3.25
N SER A 327 -21.17 10.85 -3.69
CA SER A 327 -21.89 11.62 -4.71
C SER A 327 -22.23 13.04 -4.21
N ALA A 328 -22.55 13.20 -2.94
CA ALA A 328 -22.76 14.51 -2.33
C ALA A 328 -21.49 15.36 -2.32
N ALA A 329 -20.33 14.76 -2.04
CA ALA A 329 -19.04 15.47 -2.09
C ALA A 329 -18.74 15.99 -3.51
N PHE A 330 -18.99 15.18 -4.55
CA PHE A 330 -18.86 15.60 -5.93
C PHE A 330 -19.84 16.71 -6.33
N ARG A 331 -21.10 16.62 -5.93
CA ARG A 331 -22.09 17.67 -6.19
C ARG A 331 -21.67 19.00 -5.55
N THR A 332 -21.26 18.97 -4.29
CA THR A 332 -20.78 20.19 -3.61
C THR A 332 -19.56 20.78 -4.32
N PHE A 333 -18.64 19.94 -4.81
CA PHE A 333 -17.49 20.39 -5.59
C PHE A 333 -17.91 21.03 -6.92
N ILE A 334 -18.90 20.48 -7.62
CA ILE A 334 -19.45 21.02 -8.86
C ILE A 334 -20.08 22.39 -8.58
N ASP A 335 -20.88 22.52 -7.53
CA ASP A 335 -21.57 23.75 -7.17
C ASP A 335 -20.57 24.84 -6.79
N GLU A 336 -19.68 24.57 -5.81
CA GLU A 336 -18.64 25.50 -5.38
C GLU A 336 -17.73 25.94 -6.55
N GLY A 337 -17.27 24.99 -7.39
CA GLY A 337 -16.43 25.28 -8.54
C GLY A 337 -17.14 26.04 -9.66
N SER A 338 -18.41 25.76 -9.89
CA SER A 338 -19.24 26.46 -10.85
C SER A 338 -19.44 27.92 -10.44
N ASP A 339 -19.70 28.18 -9.17
CA ASP A 339 -19.89 29.54 -8.63
C ASP A 339 -18.57 30.34 -8.67
N GLN A 340 -17.44 29.73 -8.29
CA GLN A 340 -16.11 30.36 -8.40
C GLN A 340 -15.77 30.69 -9.86
N LEU A 341 -16.02 29.77 -10.80
CA LEU A 341 -15.75 29.98 -12.21
C LEU A 341 -16.64 31.11 -12.80
N ARG A 342 -17.92 31.16 -12.43
CA ARG A 342 -18.82 32.24 -12.79
C ARG A 342 -18.30 33.58 -12.28
N ALA A 343 -18.04 33.69 -11.00
CA ALA A 343 -17.56 34.90 -10.37
C ALA A 343 -16.26 35.42 -11.02
N LEU A 344 -15.33 34.53 -11.34
CA LEU A 344 -14.08 34.89 -12.03
C LEU A 344 -14.34 35.46 -13.42
N LEU A 345 -15.20 34.79 -14.20
CA LEU A 345 -15.51 35.20 -15.59
C LEU A 345 -16.30 36.52 -15.63
N ASP A 346 -17.25 36.69 -14.72
CA ASP A 346 -18.03 37.93 -14.60
C ASP A 346 -17.17 39.12 -14.16
N ALA A 347 -16.07 38.86 -13.42
CA ALA A 347 -15.05 39.85 -13.09
C ALA A 347 -14.03 40.10 -14.21
N GLY A 348 -14.19 39.48 -15.39
CA GLY A 348 -13.28 39.63 -16.54
C GLY A 348 -11.99 38.82 -16.43
N GLY A 349 -11.91 37.87 -15.51
CA GLY A 349 -10.76 36.95 -15.36
C GLY A 349 -10.69 35.89 -16.48
N ARG A 350 -9.59 35.16 -16.53
CA ARG A 350 -9.36 34.12 -17.56
C ARG A 350 -9.46 32.74 -16.91
N VAL A 351 -10.01 31.77 -17.63
CA VAL A 351 -10.09 30.36 -17.20
C VAL A 351 -8.72 29.78 -16.85
N ALA A 352 -7.65 30.25 -17.52
CA ALA A 352 -6.28 29.82 -17.21
C ALA A 352 -5.79 30.21 -15.82
N ASP A 353 -6.41 31.19 -15.20
CA ASP A 353 -6.07 31.69 -13.86
C ASP A 353 -6.90 31.02 -12.76
N TRP A 354 -7.79 30.10 -13.13
CA TRP A 354 -8.66 29.37 -12.21
C TRP A 354 -8.22 27.92 -12.04
N THR A 355 -8.14 27.50 -10.78
CA THR A 355 -7.85 26.12 -10.41
C THR A 355 -8.89 25.65 -9.42
N PRO A 356 -9.71 24.64 -9.72
CA PRO A 356 -10.69 24.13 -8.77
C PRO A 356 -9.98 23.44 -7.59
N ASP A 357 -10.60 23.53 -6.42
CA ASP A 357 -10.06 22.93 -5.18
C ASP A 357 -10.30 21.39 -5.16
N THR A 358 -9.53 20.68 -5.95
CA THR A 358 -9.58 19.21 -6.03
C THR A 358 -9.06 18.54 -4.75
N GLU A 359 -8.25 19.23 -3.95
CA GLU A 359 -7.76 18.75 -2.66
C GLU A 359 -8.90 18.55 -1.67
N ARG A 360 -9.76 19.56 -1.54
CA ARG A 360 -10.91 19.49 -0.64
C ARG A 360 -11.91 18.41 -1.03
N LEU A 361 -12.10 18.17 -2.34
CA LEU A 361 -12.90 17.04 -2.81
C LEU A 361 -12.29 15.72 -2.37
N ARG A 362 -10.98 15.56 -2.54
CA ARG A 362 -10.26 14.34 -2.16
C ARG A 362 -10.35 14.08 -0.66
N GLU A 363 -10.17 15.10 0.17
CA GLU A 363 -10.33 14.99 1.62
C GLU A 363 -11.73 14.49 2.00
N ARG A 364 -12.77 15.07 1.42
CA ARG A 364 -14.16 14.64 1.65
C ARG A 364 -14.42 13.19 1.22
N LEU A 365 -13.88 12.78 0.06
CA LEU A 365 -14.02 11.40 -0.44
C LEU A 365 -13.27 10.40 0.44
N ASN A 366 -12.07 10.76 0.87
CA ASN A 366 -11.25 9.93 1.76
C ASN A 366 -11.89 9.76 3.13
N ASP A 367 -12.40 10.85 3.73
CA ASP A 367 -13.13 10.79 4.99
C ASP A 367 -14.41 9.95 4.90
N ALA A 368 -15.12 10.03 3.77
CA ALA A 368 -16.28 9.20 3.52
C ALA A 368 -15.90 7.72 3.41
N PHE A 369 -14.83 7.41 2.68
CA PHE A 369 -14.32 6.05 2.55
C PHE A 369 -13.96 5.45 3.90
N HIS A 370 -13.07 6.10 4.67
CA HIS A 370 -12.59 5.55 5.93
C HIS A 370 -13.72 5.30 6.95
N ARG A 371 -14.65 6.25 7.10
CA ARG A 371 -15.79 6.06 8.02
C ARG A 371 -16.66 4.88 7.65
N LEU A 372 -16.94 4.73 6.37
CA LEU A 372 -17.85 3.68 5.89
C LEU A 372 -17.20 2.32 5.87
N ILE A 373 -15.91 2.25 5.52
CA ILE A 373 -15.20 0.98 5.51
C ILE A 373 -14.94 0.45 6.92
N ALA A 374 -14.64 1.32 7.88
CA ALA A 374 -14.52 0.93 9.29
C ALA A 374 -15.86 0.37 9.81
N GLN A 375 -16.99 0.97 9.45
CA GLN A 375 -18.30 0.46 9.81
C GLN A 375 -18.60 -0.89 9.13
N ALA A 376 -18.31 -1.03 7.84
CA ALA A 376 -18.49 -2.29 7.12
C ALA A 376 -17.62 -3.42 7.70
N THR A 377 -16.37 -3.10 8.07
CA THR A 377 -15.45 -4.04 8.73
C THR A 377 -15.99 -4.48 10.09
N ALA A 378 -16.59 -3.59 10.86
CA ALA A 378 -17.22 -3.93 12.13
C ALA A 378 -18.45 -4.86 11.93
N GLU A 379 -19.24 -4.64 10.88
CA GLU A 379 -20.38 -5.50 10.53
C GLU A 379 -19.92 -6.91 10.12
N VAL A 380 -18.89 -7.03 9.29
CA VAL A 380 -18.26 -8.32 8.96
C VAL A 380 -17.69 -8.99 10.22
N GLY A 381 -17.02 -8.24 11.08
CA GLY A 381 -16.50 -8.71 12.35
C GLY A 381 -17.59 -9.30 13.26
N ALA A 382 -18.77 -8.69 13.28
CA ALA A 382 -19.93 -9.22 14.01
C ALA A 382 -20.45 -10.54 13.41
N ILE A 383 -20.41 -10.72 12.10
CA ILE A 383 -20.73 -12.00 11.45
C ILE A 383 -19.71 -13.08 11.85
N TYR A 384 -18.42 -12.76 11.81
CA TYR A 384 -17.36 -13.70 12.22
C TYR A 384 -17.46 -14.08 13.69
N ALA A 385 -17.80 -13.13 14.57
CA ALA A 385 -18.01 -13.41 15.99
C ALA A 385 -19.18 -14.36 16.20
N ARG A 386 -20.29 -14.21 15.46
CA ARG A 386 -21.43 -15.15 15.50
C ARG A 386 -21.01 -16.55 15.04
N ALA A 387 -20.21 -16.63 13.97
CA ALA A 387 -19.67 -17.91 13.49
C ALA A 387 -18.79 -18.58 14.54
N GLY A 388 -17.86 -17.85 15.15
CA GLY A 388 -17.00 -18.35 16.21
C GLY A 388 -17.77 -18.84 17.43
N ALA A 389 -18.73 -18.05 17.91
CA ALA A 389 -19.58 -18.43 19.05
C ALA A 389 -20.44 -19.70 18.78
N ALA A 390 -20.94 -19.86 17.56
CA ALA A 390 -21.71 -21.05 17.20
C ALA A 390 -20.82 -22.30 17.13
N VAL A 391 -19.63 -22.19 16.55
CA VAL A 391 -18.65 -23.30 16.53
C VAL A 391 -18.23 -23.66 17.94
N GLU A 392 -17.96 -22.69 18.82
CA GLU A 392 -17.61 -22.91 20.22
C GLU A 392 -18.77 -23.59 20.98
N ALA A 393 -20.01 -23.16 20.75
CA ALA A 393 -21.20 -23.80 21.35
C ALA A 393 -21.32 -25.26 20.89
N THR A 394 -21.13 -25.54 19.60
CA THR A 394 -21.16 -26.90 19.05
C THR A 394 -20.12 -27.80 19.72
N TYR A 395 -18.87 -27.37 19.83
CA TYR A 395 -17.85 -28.14 20.53
C TYR A 395 -18.11 -28.27 22.03
N SER A 396 -18.64 -27.25 22.68
CA SER A 396 -19.03 -27.32 24.11
C SER A 396 -20.16 -28.32 24.36
N GLU A 397 -21.05 -28.53 23.39
CA GLU A 397 -22.09 -29.53 23.44
C GLU A 397 -21.53 -30.94 23.24
N ILE A 398 -20.56 -31.13 22.41
CA ILE A 398 -19.88 -32.39 22.13
C ILE A 398 -19.01 -32.83 23.33
N LEU A 399 -18.24 -31.91 23.90
CA LEU A 399 -17.23 -32.13 24.94
C LEU A 399 -17.82 -31.93 26.33
N ALA A 400 -18.40 -32.96 26.93
CA ALA A 400 -19.18 -32.91 28.18
C ALA A 400 -18.55 -32.12 29.35
N ASN A 401 -17.27 -32.34 29.67
CA ASN A 401 -16.59 -31.74 30.83
C ASN A 401 -15.26 -31.04 30.50
N GLN A 402 -14.87 -30.95 29.24
CA GLN A 402 -13.57 -30.40 28.79
C GLN A 402 -13.73 -29.19 27.86
N SER A 403 -14.90 -28.58 27.77
CA SER A 403 -15.20 -27.43 26.96
C SER A 403 -14.27 -26.24 27.24
N GLN A 404 -13.74 -26.10 28.46
CA GLN A 404 -12.78 -25.03 28.82
C GLN A 404 -11.41 -25.16 28.16
N LEU A 405 -11.09 -26.34 27.62
CA LEU A 405 -9.80 -26.57 26.92
C LEU A 405 -9.88 -26.30 25.42
N PHE A 406 -11.08 -26.08 24.87
CA PHE A 406 -11.30 -25.89 23.44
C PHE A 406 -11.75 -24.45 23.15
N ALA A 407 -10.80 -23.58 22.98
CA ALA A 407 -11.07 -22.19 22.60
C ALA A 407 -11.10 -22.04 21.08
N VAL A 408 -12.23 -21.63 20.52
CA VAL A 408 -12.37 -21.29 19.10
C VAL A 408 -11.98 -19.83 18.89
N ARG A 409 -11.11 -19.59 17.93
CA ARG A 409 -10.72 -18.25 17.53
C ARG A 409 -11.42 -17.90 16.22
N ALA A 410 -12.39 -17.00 16.29
CA ALA A 410 -13.04 -16.47 15.10
C ALA A 410 -12.04 -15.68 14.23
N PRO A 411 -12.20 -15.68 12.90
CA PRO A 411 -11.40 -14.85 12.02
C PRO A 411 -11.55 -13.38 12.37
N ARG A 412 -10.57 -12.57 12.00
CA ARG A 412 -10.63 -11.12 12.15
C ARG A 412 -11.03 -10.47 10.82
N ALA A 413 -11.98 -9.55 10.86
CA ALA A 413 -12.27 -8.70 9.72
C ALA A 413 -11.14 -7.69 9.52
N VAL A 414 -10.68 -7.54 8.28
CA VAL A 414 -9.57 -6.64 7.92
C VAL A 414 -10.11 -5.51 7.06
N GLU A 415 -9.77 -4.27 7.42
CA GLU A 415 -10.12 -3.12 6.61
C GLU A 415 -9.38 -3.17 5.25
N PRO A 416 -10.10 -3.02 4.13
CA PRO A 416 -9.46 -2.92 2.83
C PRO A 416 -8.68 -1.61 2.72
N LYS A 417 -7.56 -1.66 2.02
CA LYS A 417 -6.75 -0.48 1.74
C LYS A 417 -7.52 0.48 0.81
N PRO A 418 -7.30 1.80 0.95
CA PRO A 418 -7.90 2.78 0.06
C PRO A 418 -7.53 2.49 -1.41
N PRO A 419 -8.49 2.57 -2.33
CA PRO A 419 -8.23 2.27 -3.73
C PRO A 419 -7.43 3.36 -4.45
N ALA A 420 -6.74 2.97 -5.51
CA ALA A 420 -5.97 3.89 -6.34
C ALA A 420 -6.82 5.02 -6.97
N SER A 421 -8.12 4.81 -7.13
CA SER A 421 -9.05 5.83 -7.61
C SER A 421 -9.18 7.02 -6.66
N LEU A 422 -9.07 6.81 -5.34
CA LEU A 422 -9.00 7.90 -4.35
C LEU A 422 -7.68 8.69 -4.42
N MET A 423 -6.61 8.08 -4.93
CA MET A 423 -5.30 8.70 -5.09
C MET A 423 -5.19 9.55 -6.35
N ARG A 424 -6.06 9.29 -7.33
CA ARG A 424 -5.97 9.91 -8.65
C ARG A 424 -6.19 11.42 -8.56
N THR A 425 -5.20 12.18 -9.01
CA THR A 425 -5.34 13.62 -9.20
C THR A 425 -6.34 13.88 -10.32
N MET A 426 -7.49 14.46 -10.00
CA MET A 426 -8.41 14.93 -11.03
C MET A 426 -7.77 16.06 -11.80
N THR A 427 -7.32 15.77 -13.01
CA THR A 427 -6.83 16.80 -13.92
C THR A 427 -8.01 17.30 -14.75
N ILE A 428 -8.63 18.39 -14.30
CA ILE A 428 -9.70 19.05 -15.04
C ILE A 428 -9.04 19.94 -16.09
N ASP A 429 -8.87 19.40 -17.30
CA ASP A 429 -8.28 20.18 -18.42
C ASP A 429 -9.32 21.10 -19.03
N MET A 430 -9.31 22.35 -18.55
CA MET A 430 -10.19 23.43 -19.05
C MET A 430 -9.49 24.27 -20.14
N LYS A 431 -8.37 23.80 -20.74
CA LYS A 431 -7.69 24.52 -21.81
C LYS A 431 -8.64 24.76 -22.98
N THR A 432 -9.08 25.98 -23.10
CA THR A 432 -9.83 26.46 -24.27
C THR A 432 -8.84 26.87 -25.36
N SER A 433 -9.07 26.39 -26.59
CA SER A 433 -8.41 26.91 -27.76
C SER A 433 -8.71 28.42 -27.88
N TRP A 434 -7.82 29.20 -28.54
CA TRP A 434 -7.99 30.64 -28.74
C TRP A 434 -9.37 31.01 -29.36
N ILE A 435 -9.95 30.11 -30.13
CA ILE A 435 -11.30 30.21 -30.72
C ILE A 435 -12.38 30.18 -29.60
N GLY A 436 -12.19 29.37 -28.57
CA GLY A 436 -13.08 29.32 -27.40
C GLY A 436 -13.07 30.60 -26.58
N ALA A 437 -11.93 31.28 -26.48
CA ALA A 437 -11.82 32.59 -25.80
C ALA A 437 -12.59 33.72 -26.52
N TRP A 438 -12.70 33.64 -27.84
CA TRP A 438 -13.48 34.60 -28.65
C TRP A 438 -15.02 34.33 -28.54
N LEU A 439 -15.41 33.05 -28.55
CA LEU A 439 -16.83 32.66 -28.35
C LEU A 439 -17.36 33.06 -26.94
N LEU A 440 -16.52 33.06 -25.93
CA LEU A 440 -16.85 33.48 -24.58
C LEU A 440 -17.35 34.92 -24.47
N LYS A 441 -16.79 35.82 -25.27
CA LYS A 441 -17.26 37.22 -25.33
C LYS A 441 -18.66 37.33 -25.91
N ALA A 442 -19.11 36.33 -26.67
CA ALA A 442 -20.39 36.35 -27.33
C ALA A 442 -21.50 35.55 -26.58
N THR A 443 -21.10 34.55 -25.74
CA THR A 443 -22.05 33.58 -25.13
C THR A 443 -22.11 33.59 -23.60
N GLY A 444 -21.29 34.39 -22.94
CA GLY A 444 -21.24 34.46 -21.47
C GLY A 444 -20.57 33.26 -20.80
N SER A 445 -20.60 33.20 -19.46
CA SER A 445 -19.94 32.18 -18.63
C SER A 445 -20.58 30.78 -18.71
N GLY A 446 -21.83 30.69 -19.15
CA GLY A 446 -22.65 29.46 -19.13
C GLY A 446 -22.03 28.21 -19.77
N PRO A 447 -21.50 28.28 -21.01
CA PRO A 447 -20.97 27.12 -21.71
C PRO A 447 -19.71 26.51 -21.01
N LEU A 448 -18.89 27.32 -20.37
CA LEU A 448 -17.71 26.83 -19.65
C LEU A 448 -18.06 26.19 -18.33
N VAL A 449 -18.97 26.79 -17.58
CA VAL A 449 -19.51 26.20 -16.34
C VAL A 449 -20.16 24.85 -16.64
N ARG A 450 -20.93 24.77 -17.71
CA ARG A 450 -21.55 23.51 -18.15
C ARG A 450 -20.49 22.46 -18.49
N ARG A 451 -19.45 22.82 -19.26
CA ARG A 451 -18.36 21.92 -19.61
C ARG A 451 -17.60 21.42 -18.38
N PHE A 452 -17.33 22.30 -17.39
CA PHE A 452 -16.77 21.91 -16.11
C PHE A 452 -17.64 20.86 -15.40
N SER A 453 -18.93 21.16 -15.24
CA SER A 453 -19.88 20.23 -14.60
C SER A 453 -19.95 18.89 -15.34
N GLU A 454 -20.05 18.86 -16.67
CA GLU A 454 -20.09 17.64 -17.46
C GLU A 454 -18.79 16.81 -17.31
N THR A 455 -17.63 17.46 -17.24
CA THR A 455 -16.34 16.78 -17.04
C THR A 455 -16.28 16.13 -15.65
N VAL A 456 -16.68 16.85 -14.61
CA VAL A 456 -16.67 16.32 -13.24
C VAL A 456 -17.71 15.22 -13.05
N VAL A 457 -18.90 15.35 -13.67
CA VAL A 457 -19.94 14.30 -13.64
C VAL A 457 -19.43 13.01 -14.29
N ALA A 458 -18.72 13.09 -15.41
CA ALA A 458 -18.15 11.90 -16.05
C ALA A 458 -17.13 11.18 -15.13
N GLU A 459 -16.22 11.94 -14.52
CA GLU A 459 -15.26 11.38 -13.54
C GLU A 459 -15.98 10.82 -12.30
N MET A 460 -17.02 11.48 -11.82
CA MET A 460 -17.84 10.98 -10.70
C MET A 460 -18.47 9.62 -11.02
N VAL A 461 -19.05 9.46 -12.19
CA VAL A 461 -19.70 8.20 -12.60
C VAL A 461 -18.69 7.06 -12.63
N ASP A 462 -17.51 7.28 -13.24
CA ASP A 462 -16.45 6.28 -13.31
C ASP A 462 -15.92 5.93 -11.90
N PHE A 463 -15.74 6.94 -11.05
CA PHE A 463 -15.30 6.75 -9.68
C PHE A 463 -16.30 5.95 -8.84
N LEU A 464 -17.57 6.32 -8.88
CA LEU A 464 -18.62 5.63 -8.11
C LEU A 464 -18.86 4.20 -8.62
N ALA A 465 -18.68 3.94 -9.91
CA ALA A 465 -18.72 2.60 -10.46
C ALA A 465 -17.55 1.75 -9.95
N ASP A 466 -16.31 2.29 -9.92
CA ASP A 466 -15.16 1.60 -9.34
C ASP A 466 -15.39 1.26 -7.85
N MET A 467 -15.90 2.20 -7.07
CA MET A 467 -16.22 1.98 -5.65
C MET A 467 -17.22 0.84 -5.47
N ARG A 468 -18.30 0.83 -6.22
CA ARG A 468 -19.35 -0.19 -6.13
C ARG A 468 -18.88 -1.54 -6.67
N ASP A 469 -18.47 -1.56 -7.94
CA ASP A 469 -18.33 -2.79 -8.71
C ASP A 469 -16.97 -3.49 -8.46
N VAL A 470 -15.97 -2.77 -7.95
CA VAL A 470 -14.65 -3.32 -7.64
C VAL A 470 -14.42 -3.36 -6.13
N GLN A 471 -14.47 -2.22 -5.44
CA GLN A 471 -14.01 -2.16 -4.05
C GLN A 471 -14.96 -2.87 -3.10
N VAL A 472 -16.26 -2.56 -3.14
CA VAL A 472 -17.25 -3.19 -2.26
C VAL A 472 -17.39 -4.67 -2.56
N VAL A 473 -17.48 -5.03 -3.85
CA VAL A 473 -17.60 -6.44 -4.26
C VAL A 473 -16.37 -7.25 -3.85
N THR A 474 -15.16 -6.71 -4.03
CA THR A 474 -13.92 -7.37 -3.60
C THR A 474 -13.88 -7.57 -2.09
N PHE A 475 -14.20 -6.53 -1.31
CA PHE A 475 -14.22 -6.61 0.15
C PHE A 475 -15.20 -7.69 0.63
N VAL A 476 -16.44 -7.68 0.13
CA VAL A 476 -17.46 -8.65 0.54
C VAL A 476 -17.08 -10.07 0.09
N SER A 477 -16.58 -10.25 -1.14
CA SER A 477 -16.19 -11.58 -1.63
C SER A 477 -15.01 -12.18 -0.83
N GLN A 478 -14.01 -11.38 -0.47
CA GLN A 478 -12.92 -11.81 0.39
C GLN A 478 -13.42 -12.16 1.81
N SER A 479 -14.31 -11.35 2.36
CA SER A 479 -14.91 -11.62 3.68
C SER A 479 -15.70 -12.93 3.67
N ARG A 480 -16.47 -13.18 2.61
CA ARG A 480 -17.20 -14.45 2.45
C ARG A 480 -16.26 -15.65 2.35
N ALA A 481 -15.17 -15.53 1.61
CA ALA A 481 -14.18 -16.60 1.48
C ALA A 481 -13.59 -16.97 2.85
N VAL A 482 -13.14 -15.99 3.62
CA VAL A 482 -12.61 -16.21 4.99
C VAL A 482 -13.64 -16.87 5.90
N LEU A 483 -14.91 -16.43 5.87
CA LEU A 483 -15.99 -17.03 6.65
C LEU A 483 -16.23 -18.49 6.26
N ASN A 484 -16.31 -18.75 4.95
CA ASN A 484 -16.57 -20.09 4.42
C ASN A 484 -15.42 -21.05 4.72
N ASP A 485 -14.18 -20.62 4.58
CA ASP A 485 -12.99 -21.43 4.90
C ASP A 485 -12.96 -21.80 6.38
N PHE A 486 -13.23 -20.83 7.27
CA PHE A 486 -13.32 -21.06 8.70
C PHE A 486 -14.38 -22.11 9.05
N LEU A 487 -15.63 -21.92 8.59
CA LEU A 487 -16.73 -22.84 8.92
C LEU A 487 -16.57 -24.20 8.25
N THR A 488 -16.02 -24.27 7.04
CA THR A 488 -15.77 -25.53 6.34
C THR A 488 -14.75 -26.39 7.07
N GLY A 489 -13.64 -25.81 7.57
CA GLY A 489 -12.66 -26.55 8.36
C GLY A 489 -13.24 -27.18 9.62
N HIS A 490 -14.15 -26.48 10.30
CA HIS A 490 -14.84 -27.02 11.46
C HIS A 490 -15.90 -28.07 11.09
N LEU A 491 -16.63 -27.90 9.99
CA LEU A 491 -17.56 -28.91 9.48
C LEU A 491 -16.85 -30.21 9.11
N GLU A 492 -15.72 -30.15 8.41
CA GLU A 492 -14.91 -31.31 8.08
C GLU A 492 -14.43 -32.05 9.34
N THR A 493 -14.02 -31.32 10.38
CA THR A 493 -13.62 -31.90 11.66
C THR A 493 -14.79 -32.65 12.31
N LEU A 494 -16.00 -32.08 12.35
CA LEU A 494 -17.19 -32.72 12.90
C LEU A 494 -17.60 -33.97 12.10
N GLN A 495 -17.50 -33.92 10.77
CA GLN A 495 -17.75 -35.08 9.91
C GLN A 495 -16.78 -36.23 10.19
N GLN A 496 -15.49 -35.92 10.36
CA GLN A 496 -14.48 -36.92 10.71
C GLN A 496 -14.76 -37.53 12.09
N LEU A 497 -15.15 -36.73 13.10
CA LEU A 497 -15.54 -37.22 14.41
C LEU A 497 -16.75 -38.15 14.35
N ALA A 498 -17.76 -37.81 13.58
CA ALA A 498 -18.94 -38.66 13.37
C ALA A 498 -18.59 -40.02 12.73
N LEU A 499 -17.62 -40.04 11.80
CA LEU A 499 -17.13 -41.28 11.20
C LEU A 499 -16.37 -42.17 12.20
N LEU A 500 -15.63 -41.57 13.12
CA LEU A 500 -14.87 -42.28 14.15
C LEU A 500 -15.78 -42.84 15.27
N ASP A 501 -16.88 -42.18 15.59
CA ASP A 501 -17.84 -42.59 16.62
C ASP A 501 -18.78 -43.73 16.13
N GLY A 502 -18.99 -43.88 14.81
CA GLY A 502 -19.92 -44.83 14.22
C GLY A 502 -19.61 -46.33 14.41
N PRO A 503 -18.35 -46.82 14.37
CA PRO A 503 -18.02 -48.24 14.44
C PRO A 503 -18.04 -48.82 15.87
N GLN A 504 -17.95 -48.04 16.93
CA GLN A 504 -17.78 -48.53 18.30
C GLN A 504 -19.09 -48.80 19.03
N ARG A 505 -20.25 -48.31 18.57
CA ARG A 505 -21.56 -48.53 19.19
C ARG A 505 -22.29 -49.76 18.72
N GLY A 506 -21.70 -50.56 17.81
CA GLY A 506 -22.30 -51.77 17.22
C GLY A 506 -21.69 -53.10 17.66
N SER A 507 -20.85 -53.15 18.68
CA SER A 507 -20.24 -54.40 19.18
C SER A 507 -20.54 -54.65 20.65
#